data_d6981b34ab4886b4a48f3491fbe14708
#
_entry.id   d6981b34ab4886b4a48f3491fbe14708
#
_cell.length_a   1.000
_cell.length_b   1.000
_cell.length_c   1.000
_cell.angle_alpha   90.00
_cell.angle_beta   90.00
_cell.angle_gamma   90.00
#
_symmetry.space_group_name_H-M   'P 1'
#
loop_
_entity.id
_entity.type
_entity.pdbx_description
1 polymer ?
#
loop_
_entity_poly.entity_id
_entity_poly.type
_entity_poly.pdbx_seq_one_letter_code
_entity_poly.pdbx_strand_id
1 'polypeptide(L)'
;MSNFLRTGQPFFFLKPTSSYISPGEGPVELPKGTIVHHEVELGVVIGKNGRDIPKSEAESYIAGYALAVDMTARNVQDAVKKKGLPWTTAKGFDTFCPVGPFIPKSKIPDVAQVGLHFTINGSVKQSGTAKDMIFGVPELISFEGDLILTGTPAGVGPISDGETFEAKLTYPGLDGEVLDKYEFVCKTRGGGYEFKG
;
A
#
# COMPACT_ATOMS: atom_id res chain seq x y z
N MET A 1 -3.72 16.35 -7.07
CA MET A 1 -4.50 15.64 -6.01
C MET A 1 -5.94 15.57 -6.46
N SER A 2 -6.49 14.38 -6.61
CA SER A 2 -7.85 14.20 -7.13
C SER A 2 -8.90 14.68 -6.12
N ASN A 3 -9.97 15.32 -6.60
CA ASN A 3 -11.09 15.83 -5.80
C ASN A 3 -11.88 14.75 -5.00
N PHE A 4 -11.49 13.48 -5.07
CA PHE A 4 -12.12 12.36 -4.36
C PHE A 4 -11.85 12.37 -2.84
N LEU A 5 -10.82 13.07 -2.39
CA LEU A 5 -10.38 13.10 -0.98
C LEU A 5 -11.22 14.00 -0.07
N ARG A 6 -12.37 14.51 -0.52
CA ARG A 6 -13.23 15.41 0.26
C ARG A 6 -14.66 14.87 0.49
N THR A 7 -14.88 13.57 0.34
CA THR A 7 -16.24 13.01 0.56
C THR A 7 -16.64 12.90 2.04
N GLY A 8 -15.73 13.19 2.97
CA GLY A 8 -15.97 13.06 4.41
C GLY A 8 -16.00 11.62 4.93
N GLN A 9 -15.82 10.63 4.04
CA GLN A 9 -15.78 9.22 4.40
C GLN A 9 -14.63 8.51 3.67
N PRO A 10 -13.98 7.48 4.28
CA PRO A 10 -13.01 6.64 3.63
C PRO A 10 -13.61 5.96 2.39
N PHE A 11 -12.80 5.84 1.34
CA PHE A 11 -13.13 5.11 0.14
C PHE A 11 -12.21 3.89 0.03
N PHE A 12 -12.79 2.70 -0.16
CA PHE A 12 -12.07 1.43 -0.19
C PHE A 12 -12.14 0.76 -1.56
N PHE A 13 -11.12 -0.02 -1.86
CA PHE A 13 -11.08 -0.99 -2.95
C PHE A 13 -10.34 -2.23 -2.46
N LEU A 14 -10.56 -3.36 -3.11
CA LEU A 14 -9.98 -4.63 -2.71
C LEU A 14 -8.72 -4.96 -3.52
N LYS A 15 -7.73 -5.53 -2.84
CA LYS A 15 -6.62 -6.25 -3.42
C LYS A 15 -6.76 -7.72 -3.01
N PRO A 16 -6.95 -8.66 -3.96
CA PRO A 16 -7.08 -10.06 -3.62
C PRO A 16 -5.78 -10.61 -3.03
N THR A 17 -5.85 -11.67 -2.25
CA THR A 17 -4.65 -12.32 -1.67
C THR A 17 -3.67 -12.83 -2.74
N SER A 18 -4.15 -13.15 -3.96
CA SER A 18 -3.32 -13.49 -5.12
C SER A 18 -2.44 -12.32 -5.60
N SER A 19 -2.73 -11.08 -5.18
CA SER A 19 -1.86 -9.94 -5.48
C SER A 19 -0.65 -9.83 -4.55
N TYR A 20 -0.60 -10.57 -3.45
CA TYR A 20 0.49 -10.50 -2.48
C TYR A 20 1.75 -11.12 -3.04
N ILE A 21 2.89 -10.52 -2.71
CA ILE A 21 4.22 -11.06 -2.93
C ILE A 21 5.12 -10.67 -1.75
N SER A 22 5.82 -11.67 -1.20
CA SER A 22 6.76 -11.45 -0.10
C SER A 22 8.18 -11.19 -0.63
N PRO A 23 9.02 -10.49 0.13
CA PRO A 23 10.42 -10.30 -0.24
C PRO A 23 11.12 -11.64 -0.54
N GLY A 24 11.78 -11.72 -1.71
CA GLY A 24 12.46 -12.93 -2.17
C GLY A 24 11.63 -13.89 -3.01
N GLU A 25 10.32 -13.70 -3.17
CA GLU A 25 9.45 -14.58 -3.96
C GLU A 25 9.50 -14.32 -5.48
N GLY A 26 10.18 -13.28 -5.91
CA GLY A 26 10.35 -12.96 -7.33
C GLY A 26 10.22 -11.46 -7.62
N PRO A 27 10.10 -11.10 -8.90
CA PRO A 27 9.90 -9.70 -9.30
C PRO A 27 8.44 -9.27 -9.12
N VAL A 28 8.22 -7.96 -9.02
CA VAL A 28 6.91 -7.38 -9.27
C VAL A 28 6.66 -7.40 -10.77
N GLU A 29 5.59 -8.06 -11.20
CA GLU A 29 5.25 -8.25 -12.61
C GLU A 29 4.40 -7.10 -13.14
N LEU A 30 4.89 -6.38 -14.15
CA LEU A 30 4.19 -5.28 -14.79
C LEU A 30 3.38 -5.80 -16.00
N PRO A 31 2.04 -5.77 -15.98
CA PRO A 31 1.22 -6.20 -17.11
C PRO A 31 1.47 -5.35 -18.34
N LYS A 32 1.52 -5.96 -19.54
CA LYS A 32 1.76 -5.24 -20.80
C LYS A 32 0.71 -4.16 -21.05
N GLY A 33 1.13 -3.03 -21.59
CA GLY A 33 0.26 -1.89 -21.89
C GLY A 33 -0.19 -1.09 -20.67
N THR A 34 0.24 -1.46 -19.45
CA THR A 34 -0.09 -0.69 -18.25
C THR A 34 1.00 0.33 -17.92
N ILE A 35 0.57 1.45 -17.34
CA ILE A 35 1.44 2.44 -16.70
C ILE A 35 1.31 2.19 -15.21
N VAL A 36 2.31 1.55 -14.61
CA VAL A 36 2.26 1.16 -13.20
C VAL A 36 2.86 2.23 -12.33
N HIS A 37 2.15 2.62 -11.28
CA HIS A 37 2.60 3.54 -10.24
C HIS A 37 2.80 2.81 -8.91
N HIS A 38 3.75 3.30 -8.13
CA HIS A 38 4.01 2.85 -6.76
C HIS A 38 3.26 3.73 -5.75
N GLU A 39 2.81 3.12 -4.67
CA GLU A 39 2.17 3.77 -3.52
C GLU A 39 2.62 3.03 -2.26
N VAL A 40 3.69 3.53 -1.58
CA VAL A 40 4.17 2.94 -0.32
C VAL A 40 3.19 3.25 0.81
N GLU A 41 2.83 2.24 1.61
CA GLU A 41 1.78 2.36 2.61
C GLU A 41 2.11 1.61 3.91
N LEU A 42 1.53 2.07 5.00
CA LEU A 42 1.43 1.28 6.21
C LEU A 42 0.27 0.28 6.06
N GLY A 43 0.54 -0.99 6.25
CA GLY A 43 -0.46 -2.02 6.41
C GLY A 43 -0.83 -2.20 7.88
N VAL A 44 -2.11 -2.18 8.21
CA VAL A 44 -2.62 -2.49 9.56
C VAL A 44 -3.19 -3.90 9.54
N VAL A 45 -2.62 -4.79 10.36
CA VAL A 45 -3.04 -6.19 10.47
C VAL A 45 -4.07 -6.32 11.59
N ILE A 46 -5.27 -6.77 11.24
CA ILE A 46 -6.36 -7.01 12.20
C ILE A 46 -6.15 -8.37 12.90
N GLY A 47 -6.25 -8.39 14.20
CA GLY A 47 -5.95 -9.56 15.05
C GLY A 47 -7.15 -10.28 15.63
N LYS A 48 -8.35 -9.77 15.48
CA LYS A 48 -9.58 -10.41 15.98
C LYS A 48 -10.79 -10.05 15.13
N ASN A 49 -11.73 -10.96 15.04
CA ASN A 49 -12.98 -10.73 14.33
C ASN A 49 -13.79 -9.60 14.99
N GLY A 50 -14.43 -8.78 14.15
CA GLY A 50 -15.31 -7.71 14.59
C GLY A 50 -16.21 -7.23 13.47
N ARG A 51 -17.25 -6.53 13.85
CA ARG A 51 -18.19 -5.84 12.97
C ARG A 51 -18.73 -4.62 13.70
N ASP A 52 -19.00 -3.54 12.97
CA ASP A 52 -19.54 -2.30 13.56
C ASP A 52 -18.64 -1.78 14.71
N ILE A 53 -17.31 -1.82 14.51
CA ILE A 53 -16.33 -1.50 15.55
C ILE A 53 -16.33 0.00 15.82
N PRO A 54 -16.66 0.45 17.04
CA PRO A 54 -16.57 1.86 17.36
C PRO A 54 -15.11 2.33 17.34
N LYS A 55 -14.86 3.57 16.87
CA LYS A 55 -13.50 4.16 16.78
C LYS A 55 -12.73 4.05 18.12
N SER A 56 -13.43 4.20 19.24
CA SER A 56 -12.84 4.09 20.60
C SER A 56 -12.28 2.70 20.93
N GLU A 57 -12.73 1.66 20.24
CA GLU A 57 -12.29 0.28 20.44
C GLU A 57 -11.36 -0.23 19.36
N ALA A 58 -11.30 0.46 18.21
CA ALA A 58 -10.59 0.05 17.01
C ALA A 58 -9.14 -0.39 17.28
N GLU A 59 -8.44 0.36 18.12
CA GLU A 59 -7.05 0.06 18.48
C GLU A 59 -6.86 -1.31 19.12
N SER A 60 -7.89 -1.82 19.82
CA SER A 60 -7.87 -3.16 20.43
C SER A 60 -7.96 -4.30 19.43
N TYR A 61 -8.30 -4.00 18.16
CA TYR A 61 -8.38 -4.95 17.06
C TYR A 61 -7.07 -5.10 16.29
N ILE A 62 -6.12 -4.19 16.47
CA ILE A 62 -4.83 -4.22 15.80
C ILE A 62 -3.93 -5.29 16.42
N ALA A 63 -3.50 -6.28 15.63
CA ALA A 63 -2.45 -7.24 15.98
C ALA A 63 -1.05 -6.64 15.79
N GLY A 64 -0.87 -5.88 14.72
CA GLY A 64 0.39 -5.27 14.32
C GLY A 64 0.30 -4.59 12.98
N TYR A 65 1.44 -4.49 12.33
CA TYR A 65 1.61 -3.71 11.10
C TYR A 65 2.47 -4.48 10.09
N ALA A 66 2.49 -3.99 8.86
CA ALA A 66 3.39 -4.43 7.82
C ALA A 66 3.75 -3.24 6.92
N LEU A 67 4.94 -3.26 6.32
CA LEU A 67 5.26 -2.38 5.21
C LEU A 67 4.61 -2.96 3.95
N ALA A 68 3.90 -2.15 3.18
CA ALA A 68 3.27 -2.59 1.94
C ALA A 68 3.47 -1.58 0.81
N VAL A 69 3.30 -2.05 -0.43
CA VAL A 69 3.24 -1.18 -1.61
C VAL A 69 1.96 -1.51 -2.38
N ASP A 70 1.08 -0.51 -2.53
CA ASP A 70 -0.12 -0.60 -3.36
C ASP A 70 0.25 -0.27 -4.82
N MET A 71 0.68 -1.29 -5.57
CA MET A 71 0.95 -1.15 -7.01
C MET A 71 -0.35 -0.88 -7.77
N THR A 72 -0.31 0.06 -8.70
CA THR A 72 -1.50 0.57 -9.38
C THR A 72 -1.28 0.66 -10.88
N ALA A 73 -2.05 -0.04 -11.69
CA ALA A 73 -2.10 0.18 -13.13
C ALA A 73 -2.89 1.47 -13.41
N ARG A 74 -2.19 2.60 -13.49
CA ARG A 74 -2.79 3.94 -13.47
C ARG A 74 -3.72 4.21 -14.66
N ASN A 75 -3.30 3.86 -15.86
CA ASN A 75 -4.13 4.03 -17.04
C ASN A 75 -5.38 3.13 -17.03
N VAL A 76 -5.30 1.92 -16.45
CA VAL A 76 -6.46 1.06 -16.21
C VAL A 76 -7.39 1.70 -15.19
N GLN A 77 -6.84 2.22 -14.08
CA GLN A 77 -7.62 2.92 -13.05
C GLN A 77 -8.36 4.13 -13.64
N ASP A 78 -7.70 4.92 -14.47
CA ASP A 78 -8.33 6.09 -15.11
C ASP A 78 -9.48 5.67 -16.03
N ALA A 79 -9.33 4.56 -16.77
CA ALA A 79 -10.38 4.03 -17.64
C ALA A 79 -11.60 3.53 -16.84
N VAL A 80 -11.39 2.75 -15.77
CA VAL A 80 -12.50 2.23 -14.94
C VAL A 80 -13.17 3.34 -14.12
N LYS A 81 -12.39 4.32 -13.63
CA LYS A 81 -12.90 5.49 -12.91
C LYS A 81 -13.86 6.32 -13.75
N LYS A 82 -13.53 6.57 -15.04
CA LYS A 82 -14.42 7.28 -15.97
C LYS A 82 -15.75 6.58 -16.16
N LYS A 83 -15.78 5.25 -16.00
CA LYS A 83 -16.97 4.41 -16.19
C LYS A 83 -17.71 4.12 -14.86
N GLY A 84 -17.22 4.62 -13.72
CA GLY A 84 -17.78 4.29 -12.40
C GLY A 84 -17.61 2.82 -11.99
N LEU A 85 -16.64 2.11 -12.57
CA LEU A 85 -16.37 0.69 -12.29
C LEU A 85 -15.43 0.51 -11.11
N PRO A 86 -15.43 -0.68 -10.44
CA PRO A 86 -14.53 -0.99 -9.33
C PRO A 86 -13.04 -0.90 -9.71
N TRP A 87 -12.22 -0.41 -8.77
CA TRP A 87 -10.77 -0.25 -8.98
C TRP A 87 -9.96 -1.54 -8.86
N THR A 88 -10.58 -2.63 -8.39
CA THR A 88 -9.93 -3.93 -8.22
C THR A 88 -9.22 -4.41 -9.50
N THR A 89 -9.75 -4.11 -10.69
CA THR A 89 -9.11 -4.43 -11.98
C THR A 89 -7.79 -3.71 -12.23
N ALA A 90 -7.56 -2.56 -11.57
CA ALA A 90 -6.32 -1.79 -11.65
C ALA A 90 -5.36 -2.07 -10.49
N LYS A 91 -5.89 -2.56 -9.39
CA LYS A 91 -5.21 -2.75 -8.10
C LYS A 91 -4.90 -4.21 -7.77
N GLY A 92 -5.59 -5.16 -8.39
CA GLY A 92 -5.58 -6.57 -8.02
C GLY A 92 -4.81 -7.50 -8.97
N PHE A 93 -3.88 -6.99 -9.79
CA PHE A 93 -2.99 -7.88 -10.55
C PHE A 93 -2.09 -8.69 -9.62
N ASP A 94 -1.67 -9.87 -10.06
CA ASP A 94 -0.68 -10.68 -9.35
C ASP A 94 0.56 -9.82 -9.04
N THR A 95 1.15 -10.00 -7.87
CA THR A 95 2.31 -9.25 -7.35
C THR A 95 2.09 -7.75 -7.09
N PHE A 96 0.87 -7.23 -7.23
CA PHE A 96 0.58 -5.80 -7.05
C PHE A 96 0.43 -5.37 -5.58
N CYS A 97 0.69 -6.27 -4.64
CA CYS A 97 0.76 -5.95 -3.22
C CYS A 97 2.02 -6.56 -2.58
N PRO A 98 3.21 -6.00 -2.86
CA PRO A 98 4.41 -6.32 -2.09
C PRO A 98 4.16 -6.05 -0.60
N VAL A 99 4.35 -7.06 0.24
CA VAL A 99 4.11 -6.98 1.69
C VAL A 99 5.31 -7.55 2.44
N GLY A 100 5.85 -6.76 3.35
CA GLY A 100 6.91 -7.18 4.27
C GLY A 100 6.42 -8.06 5.42
N PRO A 101 7.32 -8.50 6.28
CA PRO A 101 6.99 -9.32 7.43
C PRO A 101 6.09 -8.58 8.43
N PHE A 102 5.38 -9.36 9.24
CA PHE A 102 4.56 -8.86 10.33
C PHE A 102 5.39 -8.15 11.41
N ILE A 103 4.99 -6.95 11.78
CA ILE A 103 5.58 -6.14 12.84
C ILE A 103 4.60 -6.09 14.02
N PRO A 104 4.93 -6.67 15.18
CA PRO A 104 4.04 -6.65 16.35
C PRO A 104 3.66 -5.23 16.77
N LYS A 105 2.41 -5.02 17.19
CA LYS A 105 1.89 -3.72 17.67
C LYS A 105 2.80 -3.05 18.69
N SER A 106 3.42 -3.83 19.59
CA SER A 106 4.33 -3.32 20.63
C SER A 106 5.56 -2.59 20.08
N LYS A 107 5.94 -2.81 18.82
CA LYS A 107 7.04 -2.11 18.16
C LYS A 107 6.66 -0.71 17.65
N ILE A 108 5.37 -0.43 17.54
CA ILE A 108 4.81 0.84 17.03
C ILE A 108 3.76 1.36 18.04
N PRO A 109 4.17 1.93 19.16
CA PRO A 109 3.25 2.47 20.18
C PRO A 109 2.41 3.65 19.69
N ASP A 110 2.93 4.45 18.74
CA ASP A 110 2.26 5.61 18.17
C ASP A 110 2.39 5.59 16.66
N VAL A 111 1.33 5.18 15.96
CA VAL A 111 1.29 5.08 14.50
C VAL A 111 1.63 6.39 13.80
N ALA A 112 1.29 7.54 14.38
CA ALA A 112 1.58 8.83 13.76
C ALA A 112 3.08 9.10 13.54
N GLN A 113 3.94 8.39 14.26
CA GLN A 113 5.40 8.52 14.15
C GLN A 113 6.02 7.59 13.10
N VAL A 114 5.25 6.70 12.48
CA VAL A 114 5.75 5.81 11.42
C VAL A 114 6.20 6.62 10.22
N GLY A 115 7.45 6.42 9.80
CA GLY A 115 7.97 6.95 8.55
C GLY A 115 7.88 5.92 7.43
N LEU A 116 7.45 6.37 6.25
CA LEU A 116 7.34 5.59 5.03
C LEU A 116 8.22 6.19 3.95
N HIS A 117 9.11 5.39 3.38
CA HIS A 117 10.05 5.84 2.36
C HIS A 117 10.06 4.88 1.18
N PHE A 118 10.20 5.43 -0.01
CA PHE A 118 10.27 4.66 -1.25
C PHE A 118 11.31 5.26 -2.19
N THR A 119 12.17 4.43 -2.71
CA THR A 119 13.18 4.83 -3.70
C THR A 119 13.06 3.98 -4.96
N ILE A 120 13.46 4.53 -6.10
CA ILE A 120 13.67 3.79 -7.35
C ILE A 120 15.11 4.01 -7.79
N ASN A 121 15.86 2.93 -7.98
CA ASN A 121 17.28 2.96 -8.36
C ASN A 121 18.09 3.92 -7.45
N GLY A 122 17.82 3.90 -6.15
CA GLY A 122 18.43 4.74 -5.13
C GLY A 122 17.93 6.19 -5.06
N SER A 123 17.06 6.62 -5.98
CA SER A 123 16.47 7.97 -5.97
C SER A 123 15.18 7.99 -5.14
N VAL A 124 15.09 8.87 -4.14
CA VAL A 124 13.89 9.03 -3.31
C VAL A 124 12.71 9.50 -4.15
N LYS A 125 11.59 8.79 -4.06
CA LYS A 125 10.31 9.11 -4.73
C LYS A 125 9.24 9.50 -3.74
N GLN A 126 9.12 8.76 -2.63
CA GLN A 126 8.18 9.08 -1.56
C GLN A 126 8.92 9.11 -0.22
N SER A 127 8.58 10.06 0.61
CA SER A 127 9.05 10.16 1.99
C SER A 127 7.99 10.95 2.78
N GLY A 128 7.41 10.34 3.80
CA GLY A 128 6.37 10.93 4.62
C GLY A 128 6.16 10.17 5.91
N THR A 129 5.21 10.63 6.69
CA THR A 129 4.84 10.00 7.95
C THR A 129 3.37 9.63 7.97
N ALA A 130 2.99 8.64 8.76
CA ALA A 130 1.60 8.26 8.96
C ALA A 130 0.76 9.38 9.59
N LYS A 131 1.39 10.41 10.17
CA LYS A 131 0.70 11.63 10.64
C LYS A 131 -0.02 12.37 9.52
N ASP A 132 0.45 12.22 8.27
CA ASP A 132 -0.10 12.91 7.10
C ASP A 132 -1.32 12.18 6.50
N MET A 133 -1.76 11.07 7.08
CA MET A 133 -2.97 10.34 6.66
C MET A 133 -4.21 11.23 6.79
N ILE A 134 -5.10 11.16 5.78
CA ILE A 134 -6.37 11.90 5.76
C ILE A 134 -7.35 11.35 6.80
N PHE A 135 -7.41 10.02 6.91
CA PHE A 135 -8.21 9.31 7.91
C PHE A 135 -7.26 8.55 8.83
N GLY A 136 -7.49 8.64 10.14
CA GLY A 136 -6.70 7.89 11.11
C GLY A 136 -7.02 6.39 11.09
N VAL A 137 -6.08 5.57 11.56
CA VAL A 137 -6.25 4.11 11.64
C VAL A 137 -7.55 3.68 12.33
N PRO A 138 -7.98 4.28 13.47
CA PRO A 138 -9.26 3.92 14.10
C PRO A 138 -10.48 4.15 13.20
N GLU A 139 -10.41 5.15 12.33
CA GLU A 139 -11.49 5.45 11.38
C GLU A 139 -11.57 4.41 10.27
N LEU A 140 -10.42 3.99 9.74
CA LEU A 140 -10.35 2.96 8.70
C LEU A 140 -10.86 1.60 9.21
N ILE A 141 -10.45 1.17 10.41
CA ILE A 141 -10.88 -0.10 11.03
C ILE A 141 -12.40 -0.18 11.24
N SER A 142 -13.07 0.95 11.44
CA SER A 142 -14.54 0.98 11.60
C SER A 142 -15.29 0.51 10.35
N PHE A 143 -14.62 0.43 9.19
CA PHE A 143 -15.21 0.07 7.90
C PHE A 143 -14.74 -1.28 7.37
N GLU A 144 -13.47 -1.70 7.63
CA GLU A 144 -12.84 -2.85 6.97
C GLU A 144 -11.99 -3.67 7.96
N GLY A 145 -11.75 -4.97 7.62
CA GLY A 145 -10.95 -5.92 8.38
C GLY A 145 -9.76 -6.51 7.60
N ASP A 146 -9.09 -7.51 8.13
CA ASP A 146 -7.94 -8.27 7.61
C ASP A 146 -6.62 -7.47 7.52
N LEU A 147 -6.17 -7.06 6.35
CA LEU A 147 -5.03 -6.18 6.13
C LEU A 147 -5.52 -4.88 5.48
N ILE A 148 -5.40 -3.78 6.18
CA ILE A 148 -5.84 -2.46 5.72
C ILE A 148 -4.62 -1.67 5.27
N LEU A 149 -4.53 -1.32 3.99
CA LEU A 149 -3.58 -0.36 3.47
C LEU A 149 -4.12 1.05 3.72
N THR A 150 -3.31 1.91 4.35
CA THR A 150 -3.81 3.14 4.98
C THR A 150 -3.73 4.38 4.10
N GLY A 151 -3.25 4.22 2.88
CA GLY A 151 -2.96 5.33 1.98
C GLY A 151 -1.49 5.74 1.97
N THR A 152 -1.10 6.40 0.91
CA THR A 152 0.30 6.65 0.54
C THR A 152 0.68 8.13 0.67
N PRO A 153 1.92 8.45 1.10
CA PRO A 153 2.41 9.83 1.11
C PRO A 153 2.59 10.39 -0.31
N ALA A 154 2.83 11.69 -0.40
CA ALA A 154 3.10 12.38 -1.66
C ALA A 154 4.32 11.77 -2.40
N GLY A 155 4.35 11.93 -3.74
CA GLY A 155 5.44 11.45 -4.59
C GLY A 155 5.10 10.19 -5.38
N VAL A 156 3.82 9.76 -5.42
CA VAL A 156 3.35 8.69 -6.30
C VAL A 156 3.76 8.96 -7.75
N GLY A 157 4.33 7.96 -8.41
CA GLY A 157 4.81 8.08 -9.77
C GLY A 157 5.02 6.72 -10.46
N PRO A 158 5.40 6.75 -11.74
CA PRO A 158 5.59 5.53 -12.51
C PRO A 158 6.82 4.73 -12.07
N ILE A 159 6.75 3.42 -12.28
CA ILE A 159 7.86 2.50 -12.23
C ILE A 159 7.85 1.61 -13.47
N SER A 160 9.03 1.34 -14.00
CA SER A 160 9.21 0.71 -15.32
C SER A 160 9.92 -0.64 -15.23
N ASP A 161 9.91 -1.36 -16.36
CA ASP A 161 10.64 -2.61 -16.52
C ASP A 161 12.14 -2.43 -16.22
N GLY A 162 12.71 -3.37 -15.47
CA GLY A 162 14.12 -3.37 -15.07
C GLY A 162 14.46 -2.42 -13.90
N GLU A 163 13.56 -1.56 -13.48
CA GLU A 163 13.80 -0.72 -12.29
C GLU A 163 13.69 -1.52 -11.00
N THR A 164 14.52 -1.14 -10.03
CA THR A 164 14.49 -1.70 -8.67
C THR A 164 13.97 -0.66 -7.70
N PHE A 165 12.99 -1.01 -6.91
CA PHE A 165 12.56 -0.18 -5.80
C PHE A 165 12.97 -0.73 -4.45
N GLU A 166 13.22 0.17 -3.51
CA GLU A 166 13.33 -0.12 -2.08
C GLU A 166 12.16 0.56 -1.37
N ALA A 167 11.43 -0.21 -0.56
CA ALA A 167 10.47 0.31 0.39
C ALA A 167 11.03 0.16 1.81
N LYS A 168 10.80 1.18 2.67
CA LYS A 168 11.32 1.20 4.03
C LYS A 168 10.30 1.79 4.99
N LEU A 169 10.13 1.13 6.13
CA LEU A 169 9.34 1.58 7.26
C LEU A 169 10.29 1.90 8.42
N THR A 170 10.17 3.10 8.97
CA THR A 170 10.97 3.57 10.09
C THR A 170 10.07 3.95 11.27
N TYR A 171 10.63 3.86 12.47
CA TYR A 171 10.00 4.36 13.68
C TYR A 171 11.04 5.14 14.49
N PRO A 172 10.74 6.33 15.05
CA PRO A 172 11.70 7.06 15.86
C PRO A 172 11.90 6.34 17.19
N GLY A 173 12.83 5.42 17.21
CA GLY A 173 13.45 4.86 18.41
C GLY A 173 14.70 5.67 18.75
N LEU A 174 15.59 5.08 19.53
CA LEU A 174 16.83 5.75 19.98
C LEU A 174 17.78 6.20 18.85
N ASP A 175 17.50 5.90 17.55
CA ASP A 175 18.27 6.36 16.39
C ASP A 175 17.51 6.24 15.03
N GLY A 176 16.18 6.41 15.02
CA GLY A 176 15.40 6.28 13.78
C GLY A 176 15.41 4.85 13.23
N GLU A 177 15.07 3.89 14.06
CA GLU A 177 15.15 2.46 13.77
C GLU A 177 14.38 2.09 12.49
N VAL A 178 15.03 1.39 11.59
CA VAL A 178 14.41 0.73 10.44
C VAL A 178 13.73 -0.53 10.96
N LEU A 179 12.40 -0.54 10.96
CA LEU A 179 11.62 -1.70 11.40
C LEU A 179 11.43 -2.73 10.30
N ASP A 180 11.36 -2.26 9.05
CA ASP A 180 11.29 -3.12 7.87
C ASP A 180 11.87 -2.42 6.64
N LYS A 181 12.47 -3.22 5.76
CA LYS A 181 13.03 -2.76 4.50
C LYS A 181 13.14 -3.93 3.52
N TYR A 182 12.68 -3.71 2.30
CA TYR A 182 12.83 -4.71 1.24
C TYR A 182 13.00 -4.05 -0.14
N GLU A 183 13.48 -4.86 -1.08
CA GLU A 183 13.68 -4.47 -2.46
C GLU A 183 12.97 -5.44 -3.41
N PHE A 184 12.49 -4.92 -4.52
CA PHE A 184 11.98 -5.70 -5.64
C PHE A 184 12.46 -5.14 -6.97
N VAL A 185 12.79 -6.02 -7.89
CA VAL A 185 12.94 -5.68 -9.31
C VAL A 185 11.56 -5.74 -9.96
N CYS A 186 11.24 -4.75 -10.78
CA CYS A 186 10.04 -4.75 -11.61
C CYS A 186 10.35 -5.37 -12.98
N LYS A 187 9.51 -6.28 -13.45
CA LYS A 187 9.67 -6.91 -14.77
C LYS A 187 8.37 -6.91 -15.54
N THR A 188 8.43 -6.61 -16.83
CA THR A 188 7.29 -6.76 -17.72
C THR A 188 6.86 -8.23 -17.75
N ARG A 189 5.57 -8.46 -17.45
CA ARG A 189 4.97 -9.80 -17.43
C ARG A 189 5.04 -10.45 -18.81
N GLY A 190 5.56 -11.67 -18.88
CA GLY A 190 5.40 -12.54 -20.02
C GLY A 190 3.97 -13.08 -20.08
N GLY A 191 3.35 -13.19 -21.28
CA GLY A 191 2.05 -13.85 -21.44
C GLY A 191 0.92 -12.95 -21.92
N GLY A 192 -0.32 -13.48 -21.88
CA GLY A 192 -1.43 -13.06 -22.74
C GLY A 192 -2.18 -11.79 -22.39
N TYR A 193 -2.04 -11.19 -21.20
CA TYR A 193 -2.74 -9.95 -20.90
C TYR A 193 -2.00 -8.73 -21.46
N GLU A 194 -2.73 -7.89 -22.15
CA GLU A 194 -2.26 -6.58 -22.62
C GLU A 194 -3.41 -5.59 -22.54
N PHE A 195 -3.19 -4.47 -21.87
CA PHE A 195 -4.15 -3.36 -21.86
C PHE A 195 -4.01 -2.54 -23.14
N LYS A 196 -5.13 -2.39 -23.87
CA LYS A 196 -5.17 -1.71 -25.19
C LYS A 196 -5.88 -0.35 -25.17
N GLY A 197 -6.23 0.17 -23.97
CA GLY A 197 -6.93 1.47 -23.84
C GLY A 197 -8.44 1.34 -23.72
#